data_d6d408f119dbc778df48a2e445ee38f4
#
_entry.id   d6d408f119dbc778df48a2e445ee38f4
#
_cell.length_a   1.000
_cell.length_b   1.000
_cell.length_c   1.000
_cell.angle_alpha   90.00
_cell.angle_beta   90.00
_cell.angle_gamma   90.00
#
_symmetry.space_group_name_H-M   'P 1'
#
loop_
_entity.id
_entity.type
_entity.pdbx_description
1 polymer ?
#
loop_
_entity_poly.entity_id
_entity_poly.type
_entity_poly.pdbx_seq_one_letter_code
_entity_poly.pdbx_strand_id
1 'polypeptide(L)'
;SADELTQAKAEVSKREEVLRIAKESSSLPATTTDGYQVNCLANIGNVKEAEIAAKNGAEGVGLFRTEFMFLESKEAPTEEAQYEEYMAIDKALGHKPFVIRTLDAGGDKKIAYLTQMHEDNPMLGVRGVRLCLANRELFKTQLRAILRTKALNIKIMLPMISKLTEFRVAKQILEEIKDELAIETKIKLGIMVEVPSVAFMSEIFAQEVDFMSIGTNDLTQYVMAVDREHTELAKEIDHLHPAVIAAIAATAAGAQKHATELSVCGLMASEKLAIPVLIGLGITNLSMTVSAIPEN
;
A
#
# COMPACT_ATOMS: atom_id res chain seq x y z
N SER A 1 14.73 2.22 -39.48
CA SER A 1 15.87 2.74 -40.27
C SER A 1 17.13 2.82 -39.40
N ALA A 2 18.32 3.05 -39.98
CA ALA A 2 19.57 3.24 -39.23
C ALA A 2 19.50 4.50 -38.35
N ASP A 3 18.78 5.52 -38.79
CA ASP A 3 18.56 6.76 -38.04
C ASP A 3 17.67 6.55 -36.82
N GLU A 4 16.60 5.78 -36.94
CA GLU A 4 15.72 5.41 -35.81
C GLU A 4 16.48 4.62 -34.77
N LEU A 5 17.35 3.70 -35.20
CA LEU A 5 18.18 2.93 -34.26
C LEU A 5 19.19 3.83 -33.53
N THR A 6 19.77 4.80 -34.21
CA THR A 6 20.70 5.75 -33.61
C THR A 6 19.99 6.68 -32.64
N GLN A 7 18.79 7.13 -32.97
CA GLN A 7 17.96 7.97 -32.12
C GLN A 7 17.51 7.22 -30.87
N ALA A 8 17.06 5.95 -31.01
CA ALA A 8 16.69 5.11 -29.90
C ALA A 8 17.88 4.83 -28.93
N LYS A 9 19.08 4.59 -29.48
CA LYS A 9 20.28 4.41 -28.67
C LYS A 9 20.66 5.69 -27.89
N ALA A 10 20.52 6.86 -28.53
CA ALA A 10 20.79 8.13 -27.87
C ALA A 10 19.79 8.41 -26.73
N GLU A 11 18.50 8.08 -26.93
CA GLU A 11 17.48 8.17 -25.87
C GLU A 11 17.75 7.23 -24.71
N VAL A 12 18.12 5.96 -25.00
CA VAL A 12 18.49 4.98 -23.95
C VAL A 12 19.68 5.49 -23.15
N SER A 13 20.73 5.94 -23.81
CA SER A 13 21.94 6.47 -23.14
C SER A 13 21.63 7.70 -22.27
N LYS A 14 20.79 8.61 -22.77
CA LYS A 14 20.34 9.76 -21.98
C LYS A 14 19.54 9.35 -20.76
N ARG A 15 18.67 8.35 -20.90
CA ARG A 15 17.87 7.82 -19.80
C ARG A 15 18.74 7.12 -18.75
N GLU A 16 19.75 6.35 -19.20
CA GLU A 16 20.70 5.69 -18.29
C GLU A 16 21.51 6.70 -17.48
N GLU A 17 21.95 7.81 -18.09
CA GLU A 17 22.66 8.86 -17.40
C GLU A 17 21.78 9.59 -16.38
N VAL A 18 20.53 9.91 -16.72
CA VAL A 18 19.55 10.48 -15.76
C VAL A 18 19.33 9.55 -14.59
N LEU A 19 19.17 8.26 -14.85
CA LEU A 19 19.00 7.24 -13.79
C LEU A 19 20.27 7.11 -12.91
N ARG A 20 21.45 7.23 -13.49
CA ARG A 20 22.71 7.19 -12.75
C ARG A 20 22.80 8.36 -11.77
N ILE A 21 22.54 9.58 -12.25
CA ILE A 21 22.55 10.80 -11.43
C ILE A 21 21.48 10.70 -10.33
N ALA A 22 20.28 10.27 -10.68
CA ALA A 22 19.19 10.10 -9.74
C ALA A 22 19.53 9.08 -8.62
N LYS A 23 20.20 7.98 -8.96
CA LYS A 23 20.67 7.01 -7.96
C LYS A 23 21.76 7.56 -7.02
N GLU A 24 22.64 8.41 -7.52
CA GLU A 24 23.67 9.04 -6.69
C GLU A 24 23.08 9.98 -5.64
N SER A 25 21.96 10.63 -5.95
CA SER A 25 21.23 11.54 -5.05
C SER A 25 20.09 10.88 -4.25
N SER A 26 19.75 9.63 -4.54
CA SER A 26 18.58 8.96 -3.95
C SER A 26 18.65 8.74 -2.43
N SER A 27 19.83 8.90 -1.82
CA SER A 27 20.00 8.85 -0.36
C SER A 27 19.78 10.19 0.34
N LEU A 28 19.60 11.26 -0.42
CA LEU A 28 19.31 12.60 0.13
C LEU A 28 17.83 12.73 0.44
N PRO A 29 17.45 13.52 1.47
CA PRO A 29 16.05 13.79 1.74
C PRO A 29 15.36 14.46 0.54
N ALA A 30 14.21 13.94 0.14
CA ALA A 30 13.41 14.57 -0.91
C ALA A 30 12.76 15.84 -0.34
N THR A 31 13.05 16.98 -0.98
CA THR A 31 12.56 18.28 -0.54
C THR A 31 12.10 19.08 -1.75
N THR A 32 10.91 19.65 -1.67
CA THR A 32 10.40 20.56 -2.70
C THR A 32 11.21 21.87 -2.73
N THR A 33 11.10 22.62 -3.83
CA THR A 33 11.82 23.90 -3.98
C THR A 33 11.43 24.96 -2.96
N ASP A 34 10.24 24.86 -2.37
CA ASP A 34 9.71 25.71 -1.31
C ASP A 34 9.92 25.13 0.11
N GLY A 35 10.69 24.02 0.23
CA GLY A 35 11.19 23.51 1.50
C GLY A 35 10.34 22.45 2.20
N TYR A 36 9.29 21.91 1.57
CA TYR A 36 8.54 20.79 2.14
C TYR A 36 9.30 19.47 1.99
N GLN A 37 9.43 18.76 3.09
CA GLN A 37 10.02 17.41 3.07
C GLN A 37 8.96 16.38 2.64
N VAL A 38 9.34 15.50 1.74
CA VAL A 38 8.54 14.38 1.23
C VAL A 38 9.23 13.08 1.61
N ASN A 39 8.49 12.15 2.21
CA ASN A 39 9.01 10.84 2.54
C ASN A 39 8.79 9.87 1.37
N CYS A 40 9.87 9.36 0.80
CA CYS A 40 9.85 8.41 -0.30
C CYS A 40 9.86 6.98 0.25
N LEU A 41 8.69 6.34 0.27
CA LEU A 41 8.50 4.98 0.74
C LEU A 41 8.40 4.01 -0.45
N ALA A 42 8.66 2.73 -0.20
CA ALA A 42 8.57 1.68 -1.22
C ALA A 42 7.26 0.88 -1.11
N ASN A 43 6.75 0.45 -2.27
CA ASN A 43 5.81 -0.66 -2.39
C ASN A 43 6.61 -1.92 -2.71
N ILE A 44 6.46 -2.98 -1.91
CA ILE A 44 7.18 -4.24 -2.08
C ILE A 44 6.24 -5.44 -1.97
N GLY A 45 6.66 -6.58 -2.54
CA GLY A 45 5.97 -7.86 -2.45
C GLY A 45 6.83 -9.00 -1.87
N ASN A 46 8.14 -8.78 -1.64
CA ASN A 46 9.06 -9.80 -1.13
C ASN A 46 10.38 -9.18 -0.59
N VAL A 47 11.23 -10.02 0.03
CA VAL A 47 12.54 -9.62 0.59
C VAL A 47 13.47 -9.01 -0.44
N LYS A 48 13.51 -9.55 -1.69
CA LYS A 48 14.40 -9.02 -2.74
C LYS A 48 14.05 -7.58 -3.10
N GLU A 49 12.75 -7.29 -3.18
CA GLU A 49 12.29 -5.92 -3.42
C GLU A 49 12.61 -4.98 -2.25
N ALA A 50 12.58 -5.48 -1.01
CA ALA A 50 13.02 -4.72 0.17
C ALA A 50 14.50 -4.35 0.10
N GLU A 51 15.37 -5.31 -0.31
CA GLU A 51 16.79 -5.05 -0.52
C GLU A 51 17.05 -4.00 -1.61
N ILE A 52 16.29 -4.06 -2.71
CA ILE A 52 16.40 -3.07 -3.79
C ILE A 52 15.87 -1.71 -3.32
N ALA A 53 14.76 -1.67 -2.59
CA ALA A 53 14.21 -0.45 -2.02
C ALA A 53 15.21 0.26 -1.10
N ALA A 54 15.86 -0.49 -0.21
CA ALA A 54 16.91 0.03 0.67
C ALA A 54 18.09 0.62 -0.12
N LYS A 55 18.53 -0.06 -1.20
CA LYS A 55 19.60 0.42 -2.10
C LYS A 55 19.21 1.65 -2.92
N ASN A 56 17.93 1.78 -3.23
CA ASN A 56 17.38 2.91 -3.99
C ASN A 56 17.05 4.13 -3.11
N GLY A 57 17.37 4.10 -1.82
CA GLY A 57 17.17 5.23 -0.92
C GLY A 57 15.80 5.29 -0.25
N ALA A 58 14.97 4.23 -0.32
CA ALA A 58 13.68 4.22 0.38
C ALA A 58 13.83 4.55 1.87
N GLU A 59 13.00 5.44 2.38
CA GLU A 59 12.97 5.83 3.80
C GLU A 59 12.16 4.84 4.65
N GLY A 60 11.54 3.86 3.99
CA GLY A 60 10.77 2.78 4.58
C GLY A 60 9.91 2.09 3.54
N VAL A 61 8.99 1.27 4.01
CA VAL A 61 7.98 0.59 3.19
C VAL A 61 6.60 1.06 3.61
N GLY A 62 5.91 1.76 2.72
CA GLY A 62 4.54 2.21 2.94
C GLY A 62 3.49 1.18 2.54
N LEU A 63 3.89 0.15 1.77
CA LEU A 63 3.03 -0.97 1.41
C LEU A 63 3.83 -2.24 1.18
N PHE A 64 3.69 -3.21 2.07
CA PHE A 64 4.05 -4.60 1.78
C PHE A 64 2.80 -5.37 1.38
N ARG A 65 2.81 -5.90 0.16
CA ARG A 65 1.75 -6.71 -0.42
C ARG A 65 1.95 -8.15 -0.04
N THR A 66 1.21 -8.63 0.96
CA THR A 66 1.34 -10.00 1.48
C THR A 66 0.75 -11.06 0.55
N GLU A 67 -0.05 -10.66 -0.46
CA GLU A 67 -0.78 -11.58 -1.35
C GLU A 67 0.11 -12.60 -2.03
N PHE A 68 1.32 -12.21 -2.44
CA PHE A 68 2.24 -13.11 -3.14
C PHE A 68 2.57 -14.35 -2.31
N MET A 69 2.78 -14.17 -1.00
CA MET A 69 3.02 -15.29 -0.08
C MET A 69 1.86 -16.28 -0.05
N PHE A 70 0.62 -15.79 -0.15
CA PHE A 70 -0.57 -16.62 -0.12
C PHE A 70 -0.89 -17.24 -1.48
N LEU A 71 -0.65 -16.53 -2.59
CA LEU A 71 -0.96 -16.99 -3.95
C LEU A 71 0.01 -18.03 -4.48
N GLU A 72 1.28 -17.94 -4.10
CA GLU A 72 2.33 -18.86 -4.52
C GLU A 72 2.31 -20.20 -3.76
N SER A 73 1.57 -20.24 -2.65
CA SER A 73 1.49 -21.42 -1.78
C SER A 73 0.33 -22.35 -2.14
N LYS A 74 0.54 -23.66 -2.02
CA LYS A 74 -0.51 -24.68 -2.20
C LYS A 74 -1.45 -24.77 -0.99
N GLU A 75 -1.00 -24.36 0.16
CA GLU A 75 -1.70 -24.33 1.45
C GLU A 75 -1.49 -22.96 2.08
N ALA A 76 -2.32 -22.62 3.07
CA ALA A 76 -2.18 -21.36 3.78
C ALA A 76 -0.78 -21.26 4.43
N PRO A 77 -0.04 -20.15 4.23
CA PRO A 77 1.25 -19.95 4.88
C PRO A 77 1.10 -20.06 6.40
N THR A 78 1.99 -20.86 7.01
CA THR A 78 1.99 -21.01 8.47
C THR A 78 2.35 -19.71 9.17
N GLU A 79 2.01 -19.58 10.43
CA GLU A 79 2.39 -18.44 11.26
C GLU A 79 3.91 -18.23 11.26
N GLU A 80 4.69 -19.34 11.34
CA GLU A 80 6.15 -19.27 11.33
C GLU A 80 6.71 -18.76 10.00
N ALA A 81 6.22 -19.29 8.87
CA ALA A 81 6.66 -18.84 7.55
C ALA A 81 6.39 -17.35 7.32
N GLN A 82 5.22 -16.87 7.76
CA GLN A 82 4.89 -15.44 7.69
C GLN A 82 5.79 -14.59 8.58
N TYR A 83 6.04 -15.04 9.81
CA TYR A 83 6.94 -14.38 10.76
C TYR A 83 8.36 -14.25 10.22
N GLU A 84 8.91 -15.34 9.67
CA GLU A 84 10.25 -15.35 9.07
C GLU A 84 10.37 -14.36 7.91
N GLU A 85 9.37 -14.29 7.03
CA GLU A 85 9.33 -13.33 5.91
C GLU A 85 9.30 -11.89 6.43
N TYR A 86 8.45 -11.56 7.41
CA TYR A 86 8.37 -10.22 7.98
C TYR A 86 9.69 -9.80 8.63
N MET A 87 10.34 -10.70 9.37
CA MET A 87 11.63 -10.44 9.98
C MET A 87 12.76 -10.28 8.96
N ALA A 88 12.72 -11.06 7.87
CA ALA A 88 13.70 -10.93 6.79
C ALA A 88 13.58 -9.58 6.07
N ILE A 89 12.35 -9.13 5.82
CA ILE A 89 12.07 -7.81 5.23
C ILE A 89 12.53 -6.70 6.19
N ASP A 90 12.16 -6.75 7.46
CA ASP A 90 12.54 -5.76 8.46
C ASP A 90 14.08 -5.61 8.56
N LYS A 91 14.78 -6.74 8.56
CA LYS A 91 16.26 -6.78 8.53
C LYS A 91 16.82 -6.14 7.24
N ALA A 92 16.26 -6.48 6.09
CA ALA A 92 16.68 -5.92 4.79
C ALA A 92 16.50 -4.40 4.72
N LEU A 93 15.47 -3.87 5.39
CA LEU A 93 15.17 -2.44 5.49
C LEU A 93 16.02 -1.73 6.55
N GLY A 94 16.78 -2.44 7.39
CA GLY A 94 17.53 -1.85 8.50
C GLY A 94 16.63 -1.22 9.55
N HIS A 95 15.51 -1.85 9.86
CA HIS A 95 14.51 -1.43 10.85
C HIS A 95 13.85 -0.06 10.55
N LYS A 96 13.77 0.33 9.28
CA LYS A 96 13.01 1.50 8.84
C LYS A 96 11.50 1.26 8.96
N PRO A 97 10.65 2.31 8.89
CA PRO A 97 9.19 2.14 8.92
C PRO A 97 8.68 1.11 7.92
N PHE A 98 7.81 0.23 8.37
CA PHE A 98 7.35 -0.92 7.58
C PHE A 98 5.85 -1.15 7.78
N VAL A 99 5.06 -0.91 6.74
CA VAL A 99 3.61 -1.12 6.74
C VAL A 99 3.27 -2.45 6.09
N ILE A 100 2.71 -3.38 6.87
CA ILE A 100 2.23 -4.68 6.40
C ILE A 100 0.73 -4.56 6.11
N ARG A 101 0.34 -4.70 4.85
CA ARG A 101 -1.07 -4.83 4.48
C ARG A 101 -1.50 -6.27 4.72
N THR A 102 -2.58 -6.47 5.49
CA THR A 102 -3.18 -7.79 5.62
C THR A 102 -3.69 -8.27 4.27
N LEU A 103 -3.90 -9.57 4.16
CA LEU A 103 -4.25 -10.23 2.91
C LEU A 103 -5.34 -9.49 2.13
N ASP A 104 -5.00 -9.07 0.91
CA ASP A 104 -5.93 -8.51 -0.07
C ASP A 104 -6.11 -9.49 -1.24
N ALA A 105 -6.81 -10.57 -0.98
CA ALA A 105 -7.19 -11.56 -1.97
C ALA A 105 -8.72 -11.61 -2.11
N GLY A 106 -9.18 -12.31 -3.13
CA GLY A 106 -10.55 -12.26 -3.64
C GLY A 106 -10.61 -11.39 -4.89
N GLY A 107 -11.76 -11.25 -5.51
CA GLY A 107 -11.85 -10.57 -6.80
C GLY A 107 -11.16 -11.38 -7.90
N ASP A 108 -10.14 -10.78 -8.49
CA ASP A 108 -9.28 -11.37 -9.51
C ASP A 108 -8.24 -12.37 -8.94
N LYS A 109 -7.90 -12.24 -7.65
CA LYS A 109 -6.86 -13.03 -6.97
C LYS A 109 -7.45 -14.19 -6.18
N LYS A 110 -7.74 -15.30 -6.85
CA LYS A 110 -8.27 -16.50 -6.21
C LYS A 110 -7.18 -17.26 -5.47
N ILE A 111 -7.47 -17.64 -4.22
CA ILE A 111 -6.63 -18.50 -3.39
C ILE A 111 -7.09 -19.94 -3.55
N ALA A 112 -6.22 -20.81 -4.04
CA ALA A 112 -6.56 -22.18 -4.45
C ALA A 112 -7.10 -23.07 -3.29
N TYR A 113 -6.66 -22.81 -2.07
CA TYR A 113 -7.03 -23.58 -0.87
C TYR A 113 -8.19 -22.96 -0.07
N LEU A 114 -8.74 -21.82 -0.50
CA LEU A 114 -9.94 -21.25 0.12
C LEU A 114 -11.17 -21.55 -0.73
N THR A 115 -12.22 -22.05 -0.06
CA THR A 115 -13.51 -22.19 -0.72
C THR A 115 -14.10 -20.80 -0.93
N GLN A 116 -14.12 -20.37 -2.19
CA GLN A 116 -14.73 -19.11 -2.59
C GLN A 116 -15.97 -19.40 -3.41
N MET A 117 -17.07 -18.74 -3.06
CA MET A 117 -18.31 -18.83 -3.85
C MET A 117 -18.10 -18.11 -5.20
N HIS A 118 -18.85 -18.53 -6.21
CA HIS A 118 -18.90 -17.78 -7.46
C HIS A 118 -19.59 -16.42 -7.22
N GLU A 119 -18.98 -15.37 -7.68
CA GLU A 119 -19.50 -14.00 -7.59
C GLU A 119 -19.57 -13.40 -8.99
N ASP A 120 -20.68 -12.75 -9.30
CA ASP A 120 -20.88 -12.09 -10.61
C ASP A 120 -20.02 -10.82 -10.74
N ASN A 121 -19.72 -10.17 -9.62
CA ASN A 121 -18.89 -8.98 -9.54
C ASN A 121 -17.80 -9.12 -8.46
N PRO A 122 -16.76 -9.94 -8.72
CA PRO A 122 -15.78 -10.31 -7.68
C PRO A 122 -15.06 -9.12 -7.05
N MET A 123 -14.81 -8.05 -7.82
CA MET A 123 -14.17 -6.84 -7.31
C MET A 123 -15.02 -6.07 -6.30
N LEU A 124 -16.34 -6.28 -6.28
CA LEU A 124 -17.28 -5.71 -5.32
C LEU A 124 -17.69 -6.70 -4.22
N GLY A 125 -17.18 -7.92 -4.27
CA GLY A 125 -17.57 -9.05 -3.43
C GLY A 125 -16.72 -9.25 -2.17
N VAL A 126 -16.47 -10.53 -1.88
CA VAL A 126 -15.71 -10.99 -0.70
C VAL A 126 -14.23 -10.92 -1.00
N ARG A 127 -13.62 -9.76 -0.71
CA ARG A 127 -12.21 -9.48 -0.93
C ARG A 127 -11.61 -8.69 0.25
N GLY A 128 -10.29 -8.73 0.42
CA GLY A 128 -9.55 -7.98 1.42
C GLY A 128 -10.04 -8.27 2.85
N VAL A 129 -10.35 -7.24 3.62
CA VAL A 129 -10.81 -7.41 5.00
C VAL A 129 -12.07 -8.27 5.10
N ARG A 130 -12.97 -8.23 4.13
CA ARG A 130 -14.18 -9.07 4.15
C ARG A 130 -13.84 -10.56 4.08
N LEU A 131 -12.87 -10.92 3.23
CA LEU A 131 -12.34 -12.29 3.16
C LEU A 131 -11.69 -12.69 4.49
N CYS A 132 -10.88 -11.81 5.06
CA CYS A 132 -10.22 -12.03 6.35
C CYS A 132 -11.24 -12.26 7.48
N LEU A 133 -12.27 -11.43 7.57
CA LEU A 133 -13.32 -11.56 8.58
C LEU A 133 -14.20 -12.82 8.41
N ALA A 134 -14.38 -13.27 7.17
CA ALA A 134 -15.05 -14.54 6.86
C ALA A 134 -14.18 -15.76 7.18
N ASN A 135 -12.85 -15.64 7.13
CA ASN A 135 -11.86 -16.70 7.40
C ASN A 135 -11.00 -16.33 8.63
N ARG A 136 -11.63 -16.23 9.79
CA ARG A 136 -11.03 -15.69 11.02
C ARG A 136 -9.72 -16.36 11.43
N GLU A 137 -9.58 -17.68 11.28
CA GLU A 137 -8.36 -18.38 11.66
C GLU A 137 -7.19 -18.00 10.73
N LEU A 138 -7.42 -17.85 9.43
CA LEU A 138 -6.43 -17.33 8.49
C LEU A 138 -5.97 -15.93 8.89
N PHE A 139 -6.93 -15.07 9.22
CA PHE A 139 -6.66 -13.69 9.64
C PHE A 139 -5.89 -13.64 10.97
N LYS A 140 -6.31 -14.44 11.97
CA LYS A 140 -5.63 -14.55 13.26
C LYS A 140 -4.20 -15.04 13.09
N THR A 141 -3.96 -16.03 12.23
CA THR A 141 -2.61 -16.55 11.94
C THR A 141 -1.71 -15.43 11.40
N GLN A 142 -2.19 -14.60 10.46
CA GLN A 142 -1.44 -13.48 9.94
C GLN A 142 -1.16 -12.42 11.02
N LEU A 143 -2.16 -12.05 11.81
CA LEU A 143 -1.98 -11.08 12.90
C LEU A 143 -1.02 -11.57 13.98
N ARG A 144 -1.06 -12.87 14.35
CA ARG A 144 -0.09 -13.47 15.28
C ARG A 144 1.32 -13.38 14.75
N ALA A 145 1.54 -13.73 13.49
CA ALA A 145 2.85 -13.64 12.86
C ALA A 145 3.41 -12.20 12.91
N ILE A 146 2.57 -11.20 12.62
CA ILE A 146 2.98 -9.79 12.71
C ILE A 146 3.30 -9.38 14.14
N LEU A 147 2.43 -9.71 15.08
CA LEU A 147 2.61 -9.36 16.50
C LEU A 147 3.86 -10.00 17.12
N ARG A 148 4.20 -11.24 16.73
CA ARG A 148 5.39 -11.95 17.19
C ARG A 148 6.69 -11.25 16.81
N THR A 149 6.71 -10.42 15.79
CA THR A 149 7.91 -9.63 15.43
C THR A 149 8.34 -8.70 16.55
N LYS A 150 7.39 -8.25 17.39
CA LYS A 150 7.58 -7.26 18.46
C LYS A 150 8.29 -5.97 18.00
N ALA A 151 8.33 -5.73 16.71
CA ALA A 151 9.03 -4.61 16.12
C ALA A 151 8.19 -3.33 16.18
N LEU A 152 8.78 -2.25 16.72
CA LEU A 152 8.09 -0.96 16.92
C LEU A 152 7.89 -0.16 15.63
N ASN A 153 8.65 -0.49 14.60
CA ASN A 153 8.60 0.15 13.28
C ASN A 153 7.55 -0.45 12.34
N ILE A 154 6.92 -1.57 12.75
CA ILE A 154 5.89 -2.26 11.96
C ILE A 154 4.51 -1.66 12.27
N LYS A 155 3.74 -1.44 11.20
CA LYS A 155 2.33 -1.01 11.24
C LYS A 155 1.48 -2.02 10.48
N ILE A 156 0.22 -2.20 10.89
CA ILE A 156 -0.76 -3.06 10.20
C ILE A 156 -1.73 -2.19 9.42
N MET A 157 -1.97 -2.51 8.16
CA MET A 157 -2.92 -1.83 7.29
C MET A 157 -3.99 -2.81 6.79
N LEU A 158 -5.26 -2.44 6.98
CA LEU A 158 -6.41 -3.23 6.54
C LEU A 158 -6.87 -2.75 5.15
N PRO A 159 -6.89 -3.63 4.12
CA PRO A 159 -7.40 -3.29 2.79
C PRO A 159 -8.93 -3.35 2.73
N MET A 160 -9.53 -2.72 1.73
CA MET A 160 -10.94 -2.85 1.35
C MET A 160 -11.96 -2.53 2.46
N ILE A 161 -11.58 -1.71 3.43
CA ILE A 161 -12.51 -1.20 4.43
C ILE A 161 -13.57 -0.35 3.73
N SER A 162 -14.84 -0.62 4.02
CA SER A 162 -15.98 0.16 3.52
C SER A 162 -16.90 0.67 4.63
N LYS A 163 -16.82 0.05 5.80
CA LYS A 163 -17.64 0.36 6.98
C LYS A 163 -16.77 0.42 8.24
N LEU A 164 -17.10 1.33 9.13
CA LEU A 164 -16.39 1.45 10.42
C LEU A 164 -16.52 0.18 11.28
N THR A 165 -17.61 -0.56 11.13
CA THR A 165 -17.82 -1.84 11.82
C THR A 165 -16.81 -2.91 11.40
N GLU A 166 -16.38 -2.94 10.12
CA GLU A 166 -15.33 -3.85 9.66
C GLU A 166 -13.99 -3.56 10.36
N PHE A 167 -13.63 -2.29 10.45
CA PHE A 167 -12.44 -1.86 11.19
C PHE A 167 -12.50 -2.24 12.68
N ARG A 168 -13.63 -1.95 13.33
CA ARG A 168 -13.81 -2.25 14.76
C ARG A 168 -13.72 -3.75 15.07
N VAL A 169 -14.30 -4.60 14.23
CA VAL A 169 -14.20 -6.05 14.37
C VAL A 169 -12.76 -6.53 14.17
N ALA A 170 -12.07 -6.02 13.16
CA ALA A 170 -10.65 -6.36 12.95
C ALA A 170 -9.77 -5.91 14.13
N LYS A 171 -10.00 -4.71 14.65
CA LYS A 171 -9.32 -4.18 15.83
C LYS A 171 -9.57 -5.03 17.07
N GLN A 172 -10.81 -5.47 17.29
CA GLN A 172 -11.14 -6.37 18.39
C GLN A 172 -10.37 -7.69 18.28
N ILE A 173 -10.31 -8.30 17.10
CA ILE A 173 -9.53 -9.53 16.87
C ILE A 173 -8.05 -9.31 17.17
N LEU A 174 -7.49 -8.15 16.77
CA LEU A 174 -6.11 -7.80 17.07
C LEU A 174 -5.86 -7.71 18.59
N GLU A 175 -6.73 -7.04 19.32
CA GLU A 175 -6.59 -6.92 20.78
C GLU A 175 -6.75 -8.29 21.47
N GLU A 176 -7.71 -9.14 21.05
CA GLU A 176 -7.82 -10.52 21.54
C GLU A 176 -6.50 -11.30 21.40
N ILE A 177 -5.83 -11.17 20.25
CA ILE A 177 -4.55 -11.86 20.01
C ILE A 177 -3.42 -11.25 20.85
N LYS A 178 -3.40 -9.94 21.05
CA LYS A 178 -2.41 -9.29 21.91
C LYS A 178 -2.52 -9.80 23.36
N ASP A 179 -3.75 -9.96 23.85
CA ASP A 179 -4.01 -10.53 25.18
C ASP A 179 -3.57 -12.00 25.24
N GLU A 180 -3.92 -12.82 24.23
CA GLU A 180 -3.49 -14.23 24.14
C GLU A 180 -1.95 -14.37 24.16
N LEU A 181 -1.22 -13.46 23.50
CA LEU A 181 0.25 -13.50 23.40
C LEU A 181 0.96 -12.71 24.50
N ALA A 182 0.23 -12.09 25.42
CA ALA A 182 0.74 -11.18 26.45
C ALA A 182 1.65 -10.08 25.87
N ILE A 183 1.21 -9.45 24.76
CA ILE A 183 1.94 -8.38 24.06
C ILE A 183 1.40 -7.03 24.49
N GLU A 184 2.19 -6.28 25.24
CA GLU A 184 1.85 -4.91 25.67
C GLU A 184 2.22 -3.85 24.64
N THR A 185 3.07 -4.18 23.67
CA THR A 185 3.52 -3.24 22.63
C THR A 185 2.34 -2.69 21.82
N LYS A 186 2.27 -1.37 21.74
CA LYS A 186 1.28 -0.70 20.89
C LYS A 186 1.74 -0.78 19.43
N ILE A 187 1.10 -1.66 18.65
CA ILE A 187 1.25 -1.68 17.19
C ILE A 187 0.20 -0.75 16.56
N LYS A 188 0.60 0.06 15.59
CA LYS A 188 -0.32 0.94 14.87
C LYS A 188 -1.20 0.15 13.91
N LEU A 189 -2.52 0.35 14.00
CA LEU A 189 -3.52 -0.22 13.09
C LEU A 189 -4.15 0.89 12.25
N GLY A 190 -3.98 0.80 10.95
CA GLY A 190 -4.54 1.74 9.98
C GLY A 190 -5.34 1.06 8.90
N ILE A 191 -5.84 1.87 7.97
CA ILE A 191 -6.67 1.40 6.85
C ILE A 191 -6.14 1.89 5.50
N MET A 192 -6.43 1.13 4.46
CA MET A 192 -6.32 1.59 3.09
C MET A 192 -7.61 2.30 2.70
N VAL A 193 -7.50 3.55 2.27
CA VAL A 193 -8.61 4.34 1.76
C VAL A 193 -8.67 4.12 0.25
N GLU A 194 -9.47 3.16 -0.16
CA GLU A 194 -9.59 2.74 -1.56
C GLU A 194 -11.05 2.49 -1.99
N VAL A 195 -11.96 2.52 -1.01
CA VAL A 195 -13.39 2.48 -1.26
C VAL A 195 -13.96 3.89 -1.06
N PRO A 196 -14.75 4.43 -2.00
CA PRO A 196 -15.25 5.81 -1.94
C PRO A 196 -16.02 6.14 -0.67
N SER A 197 -16.73 5.17 -0.06
CA SER A 197 -17.44 5.38 1.20
C SER A 197 -16.50 5.85 2.33
N VAL A 198 -15.25 5.32 2.38
CA VAL A 198 -14.26 5.71 3.38
C VAL A 198 -13.68 7.09 3.05
N ALA A 199 -13.43 7.40 1.78
CA ALA A 199 -12.93 8.70 1.37
C ALA A 199 -13.89 9.84 1.81
N PHE A 200 -15.20 9.66 1.60
CA PHE A 200 -16.22 10.63 2.02
C PHE A 200 -16.47 10.66 3.53
N MET A 201 -16.16 9.59 4.24
CA MET A 201 -16.31 9.49 5.71
C MET A 201 -14.97 9.56 6.44
N SER A 202 -13.92 10.01 5.77
CA SER A 202 -12.54 9.97 6.27
C SER A 202 -12.35 10.65 7.63
N GLU A 203 -13.08 11.73 7.90
CA GLU A 203 -13.06 12.41 9.20
C GLU A 203 -13.50 11.48 10.36
N ILE A 204 -14.52 10.65 10.12
CA ILE A 204 -15.03 9.70 11.12
C ILE A 204 -14.01 8.57 11.34
N PHE A 205 -13.42 8.05 10.25
CA PHE A 205 -12.40 7.02 10.35
C PHE A 205 -11.12 7.54 11.03
N ALA A 206 -10.71 8.78 10.72
CA ALA A 206 -9.53 9.41 11.29
C ALA A 206 -9.53 9.51 12.82
N GLN A 207 -10.70 9.48 13.45
CA GLN A 207 -10.84 9.46 14.91
C GLN A 207 -10.51 8.10 15.54
N GLU A 208 -10.56 7.02 14.77
CA GLU A 208 -10.44 5.65 15.31
C GLU A 208 -9.20 4.90 14.84
N VAL A 209 -8.60 5.33 13.71
CA VAL A 209 -7.43 4.67 13.12
C VAL A 209 -6.14 5.40 13.49
N ASP A 210 -5.03 4.67 13.57
CA ASP A 210 -3.73 5.30 13.86
C ASP A 210 -3.10 5.96 12.61
N PHE A 211 -3.47 5.52 11.40
CA PHE A 211 -3.03 6.09 10.12
C PHE A 211 -3.95 5.66 8.98
N MET A 212 -3.86 6.38 7.86
CA MET A 212 -4.54 6.07 6.62
C MET A 212 -3.55 6.07 5.44
N SER A 213 -3.79 5.20 4.46
CA SER A 213 -3.03 5.18 3.21
C SER A 213 -3.98 5.09 2.02
N ILE A 214 -3.88 6.02 1.07
CA ILE A 214 -4.78 6.04 -0.09
C ILE A 214 -4.30 5.04 -1.14
N GLY A 215 -5.14 4.04 -1.43
CA GLY A 215 -4.94 3.07 -2.50
C GLY A 215 -5.55 3.58 -3.81
N THR A 216 -4.83 4.43 -4.54
CA THR A 216 -5.38 5.16 -5.68
C THR A 216 -5.85 4.28 -6.84
N ASN A 217 -5.31 3.06 -6.98
CA ASN A 217 -5.71 2.15 -8.05
C ASN A 217 -7.18 1.71 -7.90
N ASP A 218 -7.51 1.13 -6.74
CA ASP A 218 -8.87 0.70 -6.42
C ASP A 218 -9.80 1.90 -6.22
N LEU A 219 -9.33 2.98 -5.58
CA LEU A 219 -10.12 4.20 -5.45
C LEU A 219 -10.54 4.76 -6.82
N THR A 220 -9.63 4.83 -7.77
CA THR A 220 -9.94 5.28 -9.14
C THR A 220 -10.94 4.34 -9.80
N GLN A 221 -10.71 3.03 -9.74
CA GLN A 221 -11.62 2.02 -10.28
C GLN A 221 -13.05 2.20 -9.76
N TYR A 222 -13.21 2.37 -8.46
CA TYR A 222 -14.55 2.48 -7.84
C TYR A 222 -15.19 3.85 -8.01
N VAL A 223 -14.43 4.93 -8.02
CA VAL A 223 -14.93 6.30 -8.28
C VAL A 223 -15.39 6.42 -9.73
N MET A 224 -14.62 5.89 -10.66
CA MET A 224 -14.89 5.96 -12.10
C MET A 224 -15.83 4.84 -12.60
N ALA A 225 -16.09 3.81 -11.77
CA ALA A 225 -16.79 2.58 -12.16
C ALA A 225 -16.19 1.91 -13.40
N VAL A 226 -14.86 1.88 -13.49
CA VAL A 226 -14.10 1.31 -14.60
C VAL A 226 -13.25 0.16 -14.11
N ASP A 227 -13.47 -1.03 -14.67
CA ASP A 227 -12.66 -2.21 -14.36
C ASP A 227 -11.27 -2.09 -15.00
N ARG A 228 -10.24 -2.01 -14.16
CA ARG A 228 -8.83 -1.90 -14.61
C ARG A 228 -8.29 -3.18 -15.30
N GLU A 229 -8.96 -4.32 -15.12
CA GLU A 229 -8.61 -5.59 -15.75
C GLU A 229 -9.28 -5.74 -17.15
N HIS A 230 -10.25 -4.88 -17.47
CA HIS A 230 -10.94 -4.93 -18.74
C HIS A 230 -10.06 -4.33 -19.86
N THR A 231 -9.77 -5.12 -20.91
CA THR A 231 -8.83 -4.77 -22.00
C THR A 231 -9.06 -3.42 -22.66
N GLU A 232 -10.32 -3.00 -22.83
CA GLU A 232 -10.67 -1.71 -23.46
C GLU A 232 -10.84 -0.60 -22.42
N LEU A 233 -11.58 -0.86 -21.34
CA LEU A 233 -11.90 0.16 -20.33
C LEU A 233 -10.69 0.56 -19.49
N ALA A 234 -9.68 -0.32 -19.33
CA ALA A 234 -8.45 0.03 -18.62
C ALA A 234 -7.73 1.27 -19.21
N LYS A 235 -7.94 1.55 -20.49
CA LYS A 235 -7.41 2.73 -21.18
C LYS A 235 -8.09 4.04 -20.76
N GLU A 236 -9.27 3.94 -20.14
CA GLU A 236 -10.08 5.06 -19.68
C GLU A 236 -9.76 5.44 -18.21
N ILE A 237 -8.88 4.67 -17.55
CA ILE A 237 -8.46 4.97 -16.20
C ILE A 237 -7.62 6.23 -16.19
N ASP A 238 -8.12 7.25 -15.51
CA ASP A 238 -7.44 8.52 -15.29
C ASP A 238 -7.35 8.79 -13.77
N HIS A 239 -6.16 8.58 -13.23
CA HIS A 239 -5.89 8.85 -11.82
C HIS A 239 -5.98 10.35 -11.46
N LEU A 240 -5.81 11.23 -12.45
CA LEU A 240 -5.95 12.69 -12.27
C LEU A 240 -7.36 13.20 -12.57
N HIS A 241 -8.32 12.30 -12.81
CA HIS A 241 -9.71 12.69 -13.01
C HIS A 241 -10.23 13.54 -11.83
N PRO A 242 -10.92 14.67 -12.07
CA PRO A 242 -11.37 15.56 -11.00
C PRO A 242 -12.17 14.88 -9.88
N ALA A 243 -12.97 13.84 -10.18
CA ALA A 243 -13.72 13.09 -9.17
C ALA A 243 -12.78 12.28 -8.25
N VAL A 244 -11.69 11.72 -8.79
CA VAL A 244 -10.67 10.99 -8.00
C VAL A 244 -9.91 11.97 -7.11
N ILE A 245 -9.48 13.11 -7.66
CA ILE A 245 -8.81 14.16 -6.90
C ILE A 245 -9.73 14.69 -5.78
N ALA A 246 -11.04 14.85 -6.04
CA ALA A 246 -12.00 15.27 -5.02
C ALA A 246 -12.10 14.25 -3.87
N ALA A 247 -12.10 12.95 -4.16
CA ALA A 247 -12.09 11.90 -3.14
C ALA A 247 -10.79 11.89 -2.31
N ILE A 248 -9.63 12.09 -2.97
CA ILE A 248 -8.33 12.24 -2.30
C ILE A 248 -8.32 13.48 -1.41
N ALA A 249 -8.80 14.62 -1.90
CA ALA A 249 -8.89 15.87 -1.16
C ALA A 249 -9.78 15.75 0.08
N ALA A 250 -10.94 15.09 -0.05
CA ALA A 250 -11.83 14.80 1.08
C ALA A 250 -11.12 13.94 2.13
N THR A 251 -10.36 12.93 1.69
CA THR A 251 -9.57 12.09 2.59
C THR A 251 -8.50 12.90 3.33
N ALA A 252 -7.77 13.74 2.62
CA ALA A 252 -6.73 14.59 3.21
C ALA A 252 -7.31 15.58 4.24
N ALA A 253 -8.44 16.20 3.92
CA ALA A 253 -9.12 17.11 4.83
C ALA A 253 -9.60 16.40 6.11
N GLY A 254 -10.15 15.18 6.00
CA GLY A 254 -10.57 14.39 7.15
C GLY A 254 -9.41 13.97 8.04
N ALA A 255 -8.29 13.51 7.43
CA ALA A 255 -7.08 13.16 8.15
C ALA A 255 -6.47 14.35 8.91
N GLN A 256 -6.40 15.50 8.24
CA GLN A 256 -5.81 16.72 8.80
C GLN A 256 -6.55 17.21 10.06
N LYS A 257 -7.89 17.13 10.07
CA LYS A 257 -8.70 17.55 11.23
C LYS A 257 -8.34 16.81 12.53
N HIS A 258 -7.89 15.59 12.43
CA HIS A 258 -7.53 14.75 13.57
C HIS A 258 -6.04 14.46 13.70
N ALA A 259 -5.20 15.17 12.92
CA ALA A 259 -3.76 14.94 12.83
C ALA A 259 -3.40 13.47 12.60
N THR A 260 -4.26 12.75 11.85
CA THR A 260 -4.03 11.35 11.49
C THR A 260 -3.02 11.27 10.36
N GLU A 261 -2.00 10.43 10.51
CA GLU A 261 -0.97 10.21 9.49
C GLU A 261 -1.62 9.74 8.19
N LEU A 262 -1.29 10.41 7.07
CA LEU A 262 -1.81 10.08 5.74
C LEU A 262 -0.68 9.84 4.75
N SER A 263 -0.82 8.77 3.97
CA SER A 263 0.08 8.41 2.86
C SER A 263 -0.70 8.06 1.60
N VAL A 264 0.01 7.95 0.48
CA VAL A 264 -0.51 7.37 -0.77
C VAL A 264 0.36 6.19 -1.15
N CYS A 265 -0.24 5.06 -1.53
CA CYS A 265 0.47 3.85 -1.94
C CYS A 265 0.03 3.28 -3.29
N GLY A 266 -0.87 3.94 -4.01
CA GLY A 266 -1.24 3.58 -5.38
C GLY A 266 -0.24 4.10 -6.42
N LEU A 267 -0.51 3.83 -7.70
CA LEU A 267 0.36 4.22 -8.82
C LEU A 267 0.62 5.73 -8.90
N MET A 268 -0.34 6.56 -8.48
CA MET A 268 -0.17 8.02 -8.46
C MET A 268 1.09 8.47 -7.69
N ALA A 269 1.49 7.73 -6.64
CA ALA A 269 2.71 8.05 -5.89
C ALA A 269 4.00 7.89 -6.72
N SER A 270 3.92 7.21 -7.88
CA SER A 270 5.04 7.03 -8.83
C SER A 270 4.93 7.92 -10.06
N GLU A 271 3.84 8.67 -10.21
CA GLU A 271 3.55 9.46 -11.41
C GLU A 271 4.00 10.90 -11.23
N LYS A 272 4.98 11.35 -12.04
CA LYS A 272 5.57 12.70 -11.95
C LYS A 272 4.56 13.85 -12.03
N LEU A 273 3.45 13.67 -12.75
CA LEU A 273 2.38 14.67 -12.83
C LEU A 273 1.44 14.66 -11.63
N ALA A 274 1.29 13.51 -10.95
CA ALA A 274 0.42 13.36 -9.80
C ALA A 274 1.09 13.80 -8.49
N ILE A 275 2.40 13.60 -8.34
CA ILE A 275 3.15 13.93 -7.13
C ILE A 275 2.94 15.39 -6.68
N PRO A 276 3.06 16.42 -7.53
CA PRO A 276 2.81 17.81 -7.13
C PRO A 276 1.37 18.04 -6.65
N VAL A 277 0.39 17.33 -7.24
CA VAL A 277 -1.02 17.43 -6.83
C VAL A 277 -1.20 16.84 -5.43
N LEU A 278 -0.59 15.67 -5.16
CA LEU A 278 -0.64 15.03 -3.85
C LEU A 278 0.01 15.90 -2.76
N ILE A 279 1.18 16.46 -3.05
CA ILE A 279 1.87 17.38 -2.13
C ILE A 279 1.02 18.63 -1.88
N GLY A 280 0.41 19.20 -2.92
CA GLY A 280 -0.50 20.35 -2.82
C GLY A 280 -1.74 20.07 -1.98
N LEU A 281 -2.17 18.82 -1.85
CA LEU A 281 -3.22 18.36 -0.94
C LEU A 281 -2.71 18.08 0.49
N GLY A 282 -1.42 18.32 0.77
CA GLY A 282 -0.80 18.11 2.07
C GLY A 282 -0.36 16.67 2.34
N ILE A 283 -0.26 15.84 1.31
CA ILE A 283 0.17 14.44 1.44
C ILE A 283 1.66 14.34 1.10
N THR A 284 2.48 14.11 2.11
CA THR A 284 3.95 14.09 1.99
C THR A 284 4.56 12.70 2.18
N ASN A 285 3.76 11.68 2.47
CA ASN A 285 4.22 10.28 2.54
C ASN A 285 3.80 9.55 1.26
N LEU A 286 4.75 9.34 0.34
CA LEU A 286 4.49 8.75 -0.97
C LEU A 286 5.16 7.38 -1.06
N SER A 287 4.34 6.32 -1.13
CA SER A 287 4.82 4.94 -1.29
C SER A 287 4.69 4.52 -2.74
N MET A 288 5.81 4.35 -3.40
CA MET A 288 5.93 4.18 -4.84
C MET A 288 6.58 2.85 -5.21
N THR A 289 6.56 2.51 -6.48
CA THR A 289 7.31 1.35 -6.99
C THR A 289 8.80 1.56 -6.74
N VAL A 290 9.50 0.47 -6.41
CA VAL A 290 10.93 0.52 -6.03
C VAL A 290 11.80 1.20 -7.09
N SER A 291 11.47 1.02 -8.37
CA SER A 291 12.18 1.64 -9.50
C SER A 291 11.95 3.15 -9.63
N ALA A 292 10.83 3.66 -9.11
CA ALA A 292 10.48 5.07 -9.22
C ALA A 292 11.16 5.95 -8.15
N ILE A 293 11.63 5.36 -7.05
CA ILE A 293 12.22 6.09 -5.93
C ILE A 293 13.39 7.00 -6.36
N PRO A 294 14.38 6.53 -7.13
CA PRO A 294 15.48 7.40 -7.51
C PRO A 294 15.09 8.53 -8.47
N GLU A 295 13.97 8.37 -9.21
CA GLU A 295 13.55 9.29 -10.27
C GLU A 295 12.62 10.41 -9.79
N ASN A 296 12.04 10.28 -8.61
CA ASN A 296 11.07 11.20 -8.01
C ASN A 296 11.59 11.85 -6.74
#